data_74a1420d70a122b99b2ef118801695d8
#
_entry.id   74a1420d70a122b99b2ef118801695d8
#
_cell.length_a   1.000
_cell.length_b   1.000
_cell.length_c   1.000
_cell.angle_alpha   90.00
_cell.angle_beta   90.00
_cell.angle_gamma   90.00
#
_symmetry.space_group_name_H-M   'P 1'
#
loop_
_entity.id
_entity.type
_entity.pdbx_description
1 polymer ?
#
loop_
_entity_poly.entity_id
_entity_poly.type
_entity_poly.pdbx_seq_one_letter_code
_entity_poly.pdbx_strand_id
1 'polypeptide(L)'
;MDIYTHILNLKGFETQPHAYFVFYQVQKDGGGFQNVLPFKEILKRIDVNPSWVSDVFERAVQTARQENPPINQNHCDHCHYVDRVVEIQRILPEDVNI
;
A
#
# COMPACT_ATOMS: atom_id res chain seq x y z
N MET A 1 -1.40 -6.02 7.99
CA MET A 1 -1.28 -7.40 8.54
C MET A 1 -2.54 -8.23 8.31
N ASP A 2 -3.73 -7.68 8.39
CA ASP A 2 -4.99 -8.42 8.20
C ASP A 2 -5.06 -9.16 6.86
N ILE A 3 -4.64 -8.51 5.77
CA ILE A 3 -4.61 -9.11 4.43
C ILE A 3 -3.66 -10.31 4.38
N TYR A 4 -2.46 -10.19 4.94
CA TYR A 4 -1.50 -11.30 5.00
C TYR A 4 -2.04 -12.47 5.82
N THR A 5 -2.65 -12.18 6.95
CA THR A 5 -3.29 -13.21 7.80
C THR A 5 -4.41 -13.92 7.05
N HIS A 6 -5.25 -13.17 6.31
CA HIS A 6 -6.30 -13.73 5.47
C HIS A 6 -5.73 -14.68 4.41
N ILE A 7 -4.68 -14.27 3.69
CA ILE A 7 -4.03 -15.10 2.66
C ILE A 7 -3.44 -16.37 3.27
N LEU A 8 -2.77 -16.28 4.42
CA LEU A 8 -2.23 -17.45 5.12
C LEU A 8 -3.33 -18.43 5.53
N ASN A 9 -4.44 -17.92 6.07
CA ASN A 9 -5.58 -18.77 6.44
C ASN A 9 -6.20 -19.46 5.22
N LEU A 10 -6.32 -18.78 4.08
CA LEU A 10 -6.78 -19.39 2.82
C LEU A 10 -5.86 -20.52 2.34
N LYS A 11 -4.59 -20.45 2.65
CA LYS A 11 -3.59 -21.48 2.33
C LYS A 11 -3.53 -22.62 3.35
N GLY A 12 -4.38 -22.58 4.38
CA GLY A 12 -4.46 -23.62 5.40
C GLY A 12 -3.49 -23.47 6.56
N PHE A 13 -2.83 -22.31 6.71
CA PHE A 13 -2.00 -22.04 7.88
C PHE A 13 -2.86 -21.54 9.04
N GLU A 14 -2.63 -22.06 10.22
CA GLU A 14 -3.19 -21.51 11.45
C GLU A 14 -2.48 -20.22 11.82
N THR A 15 -3.24 -19.17 12.12
CA THR A 15 -2.71 -17.87 12.52
C THR A 15 -3.21 -17.45 13.89
N GLN A 16 -2.46 -16.60 14.54
CA GLN A 16 -2.83 -16.01 15.84
C GLN A 16 -3.59 -14.69 15.65
N PRO A 17 -4.40 -14.25 16.64
CA PRO A 17 -5.11 -12.96 16.56
C PRO A 17 -4.21 -11.74 16.75
N HIS A 18 -2.91 -11.92 16.74
CA HIS A 18 -1.92 -10.87 16.86
C HIS A 18 -0.72 -11.15 15.95
N ALA A 19 -0.03 -10.08 15.57
CA ALA A 19 1.20 -10.11 14.79
C ALA A 19 2.22 -9.15 15.41
N TYR A 20 3.45 -9.23 14.91
CA TYR A 20 4.54 -8.37 15.39
C TYR A 20 5.16 -7.64 14.20
N PHE A 21 5.41 -6.34 14.39
CA PHE A 21 6.32 -5.57 13.56
C PHE A 21 7.67 -5.48 14.23
N VAL A 22 8.73 -5.75 13.47
CA VAL A 22 10.09 -5.48 13.87
C VAL A 22 10.57 -4.25 13.10
N PHE A 23 10.83 -3.17 13.82
CA PHE A 23 11.37 -1.94 13.24
C PHE A 23 12.85 -1.85 13.52
N TYR A 24 13.63 -1.57 12.49
CA TYR A 24 15.05 -1.25 12.60
C TYR A 24 15.24 0.24 12.33
N GLN A 25 15.37 0.99 13.39
CA GLN A 25 15.55 2.44 13.33
C GLN A 25 17.03 2.78 13.28
N VAL A 26 17.47 3.46 12.21
CA VAL A 26 18.85 3.95 12.08
C VAL A 26 19.13 4.97 13.18
N GLN A 27 20.24 4.77 13.89
CA GLN A 27 20.74 5.73 14.87
C GLN A 27 21.58 6.81 14.19
N LYS A 28 21.08 8.04 14.17
CA LYS A 28 21.72 9.18 13.50
C LYS A 28 22.64 9.99 14.43
N ASP A 29 22.55 9.78 15.73
CA ASP A 29 23.10 10.67 16.76
C ASP A 29 24.51 10.31 17.23
N GLY A 30 25.24 9.51 16.47
CA GLY A 30 26.53 8.97 16.90
C GLY A 30 27.73 9.44 16.08
N GLY A 31 28.11 10.72 16.12
CA GLY A 31 29.45 11.18 15.69
C GLY A 31 29.87 10.91 14.24
N GLY A 32 28.90 10.66 13.34
CA GLY A 32 29.13 10.38 11.93
C GLY A 32 29.26 8.89 11.58
N PHE A 33 29.30 8.61 10.28
CA PHE A 33 29.45 7.25 9.75
C PHE A 33 30.90 6.77 9.89
N GLN A 34 31.12 5.76 10.71
CA GLN A 34 32.42 5.12 10.93
C GLN A 34 32.48 3.70 10.36
N ASN A 35 32.04 3.52 9.12
CA ASN A 35 31.87 2.22 8.45
C ASN A 35 30.90 1.25 9.16
N VAL A 36 30.09 1.77 10.08
CA VAL A 36 29.07 1.02 10.82
C VAL A 36 27.79 1.84 10.82
N LEU A 37 26.67 1.20 10.48
CA LEU A 37 25.35 1.79 10.59
C LEU A 37 24.61 1.13 11.75
N PRO A 38 24.56 1.76 12.93
CA PRO A 38 23.88 1.20 14.08
C PRO A 38 22.37 1.33 13.96
N PHE A 39 21.64 0.28 14.32
CA PHE A 39 20.19 0.25 14.36
C PHE A 39 19.68 0.00 15.78
N LYS A 40 18.56 0.61 16.10
CA LYS A 40 17.76 0.24 17.25
C LYS A 40 16.61 -0.66 16.78
N GLU A 41 16.54 -1.84 17.38
CA GLU A 41 15.45 -2.78 17.13
C GLU A 41 14.27 -2.47 18.05
N ILE A 42 13.06 -2.38 17.47
CA ILE A 42 11.82 -2.14 18.20
C ILE A 42 10.81 -3.18 17.77
N LEU A 43 10.32 -3.98 18.71
CA LEU A 43 9.27 -4.96 18.53
C LEU A 43 7.93 -4.35 18.94
N LYS A 44 6.97 -4.31 18.01
CA LYS A 44 5.61 -3.82 18.27
C LYS A 44 4.59 -4.90 17.97
N ARG A 45 3.83 -5.30 18.99
CA ARG A 45 2.66 -6.17 18.83
C ARG A 45 1.46 -5.37 18.32
N ILE A 46 0.72 -5.96 17.40
CA ILE A 46 -0.55 -5.44 16.88
C ILE A 46 -1.61 -6.54 16.90
N ASP A 47 -2.85 -6.16 17.11
CA ASP A 47 -3.98 -7.07 16.93
C ASP A 47 -4.35 -7.18 15.46
N VAL A 48 -4.74 -8.37 15.03
CA VAL A 48 -5.06 -8.71 13.64
C VAL A 48 -6.49 -9.19 13.55
N ASN A 49 -7.23 -8.63 12.62
CA ASN A 49 -8.60 -9.03 12.31
C ASN A 49 -8.80 -9.19 10.80
N PRO A 50 -8.69 -10.42 10.26
CA PRO A 50 -8.84 -10.65 8.82
C PRO A 50 -10.31 -10.75 8.35
N SER A 51 -11.29 -10.66 9.23
CA SER A 51 -12.72 -10.93 8.93
C SER A 51 -13.32 -9.99 7.87
N TRP A 52 -12.80 -8.78 7.74
CA TRP A 52 -13.28 -7.77 6.79
C TRP A 52 -12.71 -7.93 5.36
N VAL A 53 -11.62 -8.68 5.21
CA VAL A 53 -10.82 -8.69 3.97
C VAL A 53 -11.59 -9.25 2.78
N SER A 54 -12.32 -10.36 2.97
CA SER A 54 -13.06 -11.03 1.91
C SER A 54 -14.11 -10.11 1.27
N ASP A 55 -14.93 -9.45 2.09
CA ASP A 55 -16.02 -8.57 1.62
C ASP A 55 -15.48 -7.33 0.92
N VAL A 56 -14.40 -6.74 1.45
CA VAL A 56 -13.77 -5.57 0.84
C VAL A 56 -13.11 -5.93 -0.49
N PHE A 57 -12.46 -7.09 -0.57
CA PHE A 57 -11.86 -7.57 -1.82
C PHE A 57 -12.92 -7.84 -2.88
N GLU A 58 -14.04 -8.47 -2.53
CA GLU A 58 -15.15 -8.70 -3.46
C GLU A 58 -15.71 -7.38 -4.00
N ARG A 59 -15.93 -6.38 -3.14
CA ARG A 59 -16.36 -5.04 -3.55
C ARG A 59 -15.34 -4.36 -4.47
N ALA A 60 -14.05 -4.51 -4.19
CA ALA A 60 -12.99 -3.97 -5.04
C ALA A 60 -13.02 -4.61 -6.44
N VAL A 61 -13.20 -5.92 -6.53
CA VAL A 61 -13.34 -6.63 -7.82
C VAL A 61 -14.58 -6.17 -8.58
N GLN A 62 -15.71 -6.00 -7.90
CA GLN A 62 -16.95 -5.48 -8.51
C GLN A 62 -16.73 -4.06 -9.04
N THR A 63 -16.06 -3.20 -8.30
CA THR A 63 -15.71 -1.84 -8.75
C THR A 63 -14.80 -1.86 -9.96
N ALA A 64 -13.78 -2.72 -9.98
CA ALA A 64 -12.86 -2.86 -11.11
C ALA A 64 -13.53 -3.39 -12.40
N ARG A 65 -14.66 -4.08 -12.26
CA ARG A 65 -15.45 -4.59 -13.39
C ARG A 65 -16.49 -3.61 -13.93
N GLN A 66 -16.66 -2.46 -13.28
CA GLN A 66 -17.58 -1.43 -13.77
C GLN A 66 -17.07 -0.85 -15.08
N GLU A 67 -17.98 -0.51 -15.97
CA GLU A 67 -17.68 0.09 -17.27
C GLU A 67 -17.01 1.47 -17.11
N ASN A 68 -17.46 2.23 -16.11
CA ASN A 68 -16.90 3.53 -15.79
C ASN A 68 -16.18 3.51 -14.44
N PRO A 69 -15.02 4.16 -14.31
CA PRO A 69 -14.33 4.27 -13.03
C PRO A 69 -15.16 5.10 -12.02
N PRO A 70 -14.99 4.88 -10.71
CA PRO A 70 -15.59 5.73 -9.70
C PRO A 70 -15.17 7.19 -9.86
N ILE A 71 -16.05 8.10 -9.43
CA ILE A 71 -15.76 9.54 -9.45
C ILE A 71 -14.62 9.85 -8.48
N ASN A 72 -13.67 10.66 -8.94
CA ASN A 72 -12.55 11.13 -8.12
C ASN A 72 -13.04 11.90 -6.90
N GLN A 73 -12.40 11.69 -5.77
CA GLN A 73 -12.59 12.55 -4.60
C GLN A 73 -11.88 13.90 -4.81
N ASN A 74 -12.52 14.99 -4.36
CA ASN A 74 -12.00 16.35 -4.53
C ASN A 74 -10.62 16.62 -3.92
N HIS A 75 -10.15 15.73 -3.03
CA HIS A 75 -8.86 15.83 -2.33
C HIS A 75 -7.81 14.82 -2.82
N CYS A 76 -8.04 14.21 -3.98
CA CYS A 76 -7.13 13.22 -4.53
C CYS A 76 -6.08 13.87 -5.44
N ASP A 77 -4.92 14.23 -4.91
CA ASP A 77 -3.82 14.82 -5.68
C ASP A 77 -3.33 13.90 -6.81
N HIS A 78 -3.32 12.58 -6.56
CA HIS A 78 -2.99 11.59 -7.58
C HIS A 78 -3.98 11.61 -8.74
N CYS A 79 -5.27 11.68 -8.46
CA CYS A 79 -6.31 11.74 -9.48
C CYS A 79 -6.18 13.01 -10.33
N HIS A 80 -5.93 14.15 -9.71
CA HIS A 80 -5.68 15.42 -10.42
C HIS A 80 -4.45 15.32 -11.33
N TYR A 81 -3.39 14.67 -10.86
CA TYR A 81 -2.20 14.43 -11.68
C TYR A 81 -2.53 13.58 -12.91
N VAL A 82 -3.24 12.46 -12.73
CA VAL A 82 -3.63 11.58 -13.83
C VAL A 82 -4.51 12.29 -14.84
N ASP A 83 -5.50 13.04 -14.40
CA ASP A 83 -6.39 13.82 -15.27
C ASP A 83 -5.61 14.82 -16.12
N ARG A 84 -4.62 15.50 -15.52
CA ARG A 84 -3.72 16.42 -16.23
C ARG A 84 -2.86 15.73 -17.27
N VAL A 85 -2.31 14.56 -16.95
CA VAL A 85 -1.51 13.77 -17.90
C VAL A 85 -2.34 13.33 -19.10
N VAL A 86 -3.55 12.86 -18.87
CA VAL A 86 -4.48 12.47 -19.94
C VAL A 86 -4.85 13.67 -20.82
N GLU A 87 -5.09 14.84 -20.24
CA GLU A 87 -5.37 16.08 -20.97
C GLU A 87 -4.20 16.47 -21.88
N ILE A 88 -2.98 16.43 -21.34
CA ILE A 88 -1.76 16.74 -22.11
C ILE A 88 -1.56 15.75 -23.26
N GLN A 89 -1.78 14.46 -23.05
CA GLN A 89 -1.67 13.43 -24.08
C GLN A 89 -2.65 13.64 -25.24
N ARG A 90 -3.86 14.18 -24.97
CA ARG A 90 -4.84 14.51 -26.02
C ARG A 90 -4.45 15.71 -26.88
N ILE A 91 -3.61 16.60 -26.34
CA ILE A 91 -3.17 17.83 -27.02
C ILE A 91 -1.89 17.59 -27.82
N LEU A 92 -1.08 16.61 -27.43
CA LEU A 92 0.17 16.29 -28.13
C LEU A 92 -0.12 15.64 -29.49
N PRO A 93 0.64 15.99 -30.55
CA PRO A 93 0.57 15.30 -31.83
C PRO A 93 0.88 13.81 -31.68
N GLU A 94 0.26 12.97 -32.52
CA GLU A 94 0.44 11.51 -32.48
C GLU A 94 1.88 11.05 -32.67
N ASP A 95 2.77 11.93 -33.15
CA ASP A 95 4.17 11.64 -33.45
C ASP A 95 5.11 11.79 -32.23
N VAL A 96 4.61 12.27 -31.10
CA VAL A 96 5.40 12.39 -29.88
C VAL A 96 5.27 11.13 -29.04
N ASN A 97 6.18 10.18 -29.28
CA ASN A 97 6.38 9.03 -28.40
C ASN A 97 7.02 9.51 -27.09
N ILE A 98 6.23 9.55 -26.06
CA ILE A 98 6.70 9.77 -24.68
C ILE A 98 6.96 8.41 -24.02
#